data_6d147defb11e6832ac781f8be820c1ff
#
_entry.id   6d147defb11e6832ac781f8be820c1ff
#
_cell.length_a   1.000
_cell.length_b   1.000
_cell.length_c   1.000
_cell.angle_alpha   90.00
_cell.angle_beta   90.00
_cell.angle_gamma   90.00
#
_symmetry.space_group_name_H-M   'P 1'
#
loop_
_entity.id
_entity.type
_entity.pdbx_description
1 polymer ?
#
loop_
_entity_poly.entity_id
_entity_poly.type
_entity_poly.pdbx_seq_one_letter_code
_entity_poly.pdbx_strand_id
1 'polypeptide(L)'
;MKKFSCFTIVIAIAVCTTFMMPAEADAFTGFRKHKPASYLAFEAVDAGATVSLEIVGEVDAPSLEFRTGRQGWTAFDFSNPQKIVLKKAGDKVFWRNTGKTDHFSKDRNNYIHFVLEKHVAAKGSVMSLLDKSCKSLTIPSEYCFVSLFYECTGLTKAPELPAIELADMCYFKMFLGCSSLVKAPELPAVRLSFGCYAQMFLGCSSITEVPGLPATELADECYVKMFKDCTSLTNAPELPATGLTAWCYYNIFGGCTSLVKVPELPATELTDLCYCMMFEDCISLTEAPQLPAGRMADMCYYLMFSGCSSLRIAPELPAMELADSCYNAMFYDCPSLEVVPELPATELSPGCYKYMFVNCTSLTEAPELPSVDLASECYWAMFSGCTSLEKAPALPATELADNCYYAMFNKCASLETAPALSATRLVDGCYYAMFNECTSLEKAPALPATELADNCYYAMFCGCSSLKTAPVLPAIELAPGCYKFMFTNCTSLKEAPELPSMDLASECYWAMFYECTSLETAPALPATELVDGCYYAMFCECQHIHELTVGLTDWGGETDTYEWVYGLAPDGIFYCPECLGIKHDTSHIPEGWTINTK
;
A
#
# COMPACT_ATOMS: atom_id res chain seq x y z
N MET A 1 -37.36 6.29 -63.37
CA MET A 1 -37.08 7.73 -63.66
C MET A 1 -36.44 8.38 -62.45
N LYS A 2 -35.23 8.95 -62.68
CA LYS A 2 -34.53 9.99 -61.87
C LYS A 2 -34.02 9.55 -60.48
N LYS A 3 -32.81 9.80 -60.04
CA LYS A 3 -31.51 10.19 -60.65
C LYS A 3 -30.43 9.89 -59.62
N PHE A 4 -29.31 9.40 -60.08
CA PHE A 4 -28.02 9.29 -59.35
C PHE A 4 -27.57 10.62 -58.73
N SER A 5 -26.88 10.56 -57.61
CA SER A 5 -25.79 11.49 -57.33
C SER A 5 -24.65 10.75 -56.61
N CYS A 6 -23.55 10.69 -57.34
CA CYS A 6 -22.27 10.13 -56.97
C CYS A 6 -21.48 11.20 -56.19
N PHE A 7 -20.94 10.89 -55.01
CA PHE A 7 -19.90 11.74 -54.41
C PHE A 7 -18.58 10.98 -54.42
N THR A 8 -17.70 11.52 -55.24
CA THR A 8 -16.34 11.08 -55.53
C THR A 8 -15.45 11.36 -54.30
N ILE A 9 -14.82 10.33 -53.76
CA ILE A 9 -13.72 10.48 -52.78
C ILE A 9 -12.42 10.72 -53.58
N VAL A 10 -11.84 11.88 -53.42
CA VAL A 10 -10.51 12.23 -53.93
C VAL A 10 -9.47 11.72 -52.94
N ILE A 11 -8.72 10.70 -53.33
CA ILE A 11 -7.53 10.24 -52.60
C ILE A 11 -6.38 11.20 -52.94
N ALA A 12 -5.96 12.02 -52.00
CA ALA A 12 -4.74 12.79 -52.13
C ALA A 12 -3.55 11.93 -51.67
N ILE A 13 -2.74 11.51 -52.66
CA ILE A 13 -1.43 10.88 -52.43
C ILE A 13 -0.48 12.02 -52.03
N ALA A 14 -0.13 12.14 -50.75
CA ALA A 14 0.96 12.98 -50.29
C ALA A 14 2.28 12.25 -50.52
N VAL A 15 3.08 12.73 -51.47
CA VAL A 15 4.45 12.32 -51.72
C VAL A 15 5.30 12.81 -50.53
N CYS A 16 5.78 11.88 -49.72
CA CYS A 16 6.69 12.15 -48.62
C CYS A 16 8.11 12.38 -49.21
N THR A 17 8.47 13.65 -49.42
CA THR A 17 9.87 14.04 -49.64
C THR A 17 10.60 14.02 -48.33
N THR A 18 11.47 13.04 -48.15
CA THR A 18 12.45 12.94 -47.06
C THR A 18 13.37 14.16 -47.10
N PHE A 19 13.09 15.14 -46.23
CA PHE A 19 14.10 16.09 -45.78
C PHE A 19 14.94 15.42 -44.71
N MET A 20 16.13 14.99 -45.05
CA MET A 20 17.19 14.73 -44.09
C MET A 20 17.55 16.06 -43.44
N MET A 21 17.11 16.26 -42.23
CA MET A 21 17.75 17.21 -41.32
C MET A 21 19.00 16.56 -40.74
N PRO A 22 20.13 17.25 -40.68
CA PRO A 22 21.32 16.73 -40.01
C PRO A 22 21.01 16.63 -38.53
N ALA A 23 21.32 15.49 -37.93
CA ALA A 23 21.33 15.32 -36.50
C ALA A 23 22.36 16.31 -35.91
N GLU A 24 21.88 17.42 -35.37
CA GLU A 24 22.66 18.19 -34.41
C GLU A 24 22.72 17.38 -33.11
N ALA A 25 23.75 16.54 -33.05
CA ALA A 25 24.26 16.08 -31.77
C ALA A 25 24.87 17.30 -31.07
N ASP A 26 24.05 18.14 -30.47
CA ASP A 26 24.55 19.08 -29.49
C ASP A 26 24.95 18.30 -28.26
N ALA A 27 26.20 17.83 -28.34
CA ALA A 27 26.97 17.39 -27.20
C ALA A 27 26.81 18.43 -26.07
N PHE A 28 26.24 17.97 -24.96
CA PHE A 28 26.24 18.67 -23.68
C PHE A 28 27.70 18.79 -23.17
N THR A 29 28.55 19.51 -23.92
CA THR A 29 29.89 19.91 -23.50
C THR A 29 29.85 21.28 -22.85
N GLY A 30 29.00 21.42 -21.83
CA GLY A 30 29.17 22.46 -20.86
C GLY A 30 30.30 22.11 -19.90
N PHE A 31 31.56 22.20 -20.34
CA PHE A 31 32.69 22.25 -19.40
C PHE A 31 32.47 23.43 -18.44
N ARG A 32 31.72 23.19 -17.34
CA ARG A 32 31.79 24.07 -16.18
C ARG A 32 33.25 24.09 -15.77
N LYS A 33 33.93 25.24 -15.86
CA LYS A 33 35.24 25.46 -15.27
C LYS A 33 35.19 24.96 -13.84
N HIS A 34 35.85 23.80 -13.55
CA HIS A 34 35.94 23.29 -12.21
C HIS A 34 36.50 24.38 -11.32
N LYS A 35 35.67 24.87 -10.42
CA LYS A 35 36.10 25.72 -9.32
C LYS A 35 37.19 24.92 -8.58
N PRO A 36 38.35 25.53 -8.23
CA PRO A 36 39.39 24.76 -7.51
C PRO A 36 38.77 24.15 -6.25
N ALA A 37 38.95 22.84 -6.07
CA ALA A 37 38.42 22.09 -4.95
C ALA A 37 38.82 22.78 -3.64
N SER A 38 37.85 23.06 -2.79
CA SER A 38 38.06 23.71 -1.50
C SER A 38 37.81 22.73 -0.38
N TYR A 39 38.54 22.86 0.72
CA TYR A 39 38.34 22.05 1.92
C TYR A 39 36.92 22.20 2.44
N LEU A 40 36.38 21.13 3.02
CA LEU A 40 35.13 21.19 3.77
C LEU A 40 35.21 22.29 4.83
N ALA A 41 34.22 23.15 4.87
CA ALA A 41 34.14 24.24 5.82
C ALA A 41 32.72 24.42 6.33
N PHE A 42 32.59 24.77 7.60
CA PHE A 42 31.34 25.21 8.20
C PHE A 42 31.41 26.70 8.49
N GLU A 43 30.42 27.45 8.03
CA GLU A 43 30.24 28.88 8.30
C GLU A 43 29.07 29.05 9.26
N ALA A 44 29.30 29.73 10.37
CA ALA A 44 28.24 30.01 11.33
C ALA A 44 27.15 30.89 10.69
N VAL A 45 25.91 30.47 10.76
CA VAL A 45 24.73 31.30 10.51
C VAL A 45 24.38 32.07 11.79
N ASP A 46 24.40 31.33 12.91
CA ASP A 46 24.15 31.91 14.24
C ASP A 46 25.47 32.12 14.99
N ALA A 47 25.58 33.23 15.73
CA ALA A 47 26.71 33.46 16.64
C ALA A 47 26.74 32.38 17.76
N GLY A 48 27.95 31.88 18.03
CA GLY A 48 28.17 30.82 19.02
C GLY A 48 27.73 29.43 18.56
N ALA A 49 27.62 29.21 17.25
CA ALA A 49 27.46 27.87 16.69
C ALA A 49 28.69 26.99 16.99
N THR A 50 28.49 25.70 17.22
CA THR A 50 29.57 24.75 17.49
C THR A 50 29.66 23.67 16.43
N VAL A 51 30.87 23.19 16.16
CA VAL A 51 31.14 22.08 15.25
C VAL A 51 32.08 21.11 15.95
N SER A 52 31.72 19.86 16.01
CA SER A 52 32.53 18.76 16.52
C SER A 52 32.37 17.53 15.63
N LEU A 53 33.22 16.51 15.87
CA LEU A 53 33.12 15.17 15.31
C LEU A 53 33.07 14.15 16.44
N GLU A 54 32.23 13.13 16.25
CA GLU A 54 32.12 12.01 17.19
C GLU A 54 32.25 10.68 16.45
N ILE A 55 32.76 9.68 17.15
CA ILE A 55 32.81 8.28 16.70
C ILE A 55 31.68 7.51 17.37
N VAL A 56 30.94 6.77 16.58
CA VAL A 56 29.94 5.78 17.02
C VAL A 56 30.53 4.40 16.76
N GLY A 57 30.55 3.54 17.77
CA GLY A 57 31.10 2.19 17.69
C GLY A 57 32.62 2.15 17.55
N GLU A 58 33.15 1.19 16.78
CA GLU A 58 34.59 0.93 16.62
C GLU A 58 35.03 1.33 15.21
N VAL A 59 35.67 2.50 15.11
CA VAL A 59 36.25 3.05 13.86
C VAL A 59 37.68 3.52 14.11
N ASP A 60 38.57 3.20 13.19
CA ASP A 60 39.93 3.76 13.19
C ASP A 60 39.86 5.25 12.85
N ALA A 61 40.21 6.10 13.81
CA ALA A 61 40.14 7.54 13.67
C ALA A 61 41.09 8.06 12.58
N PRO A 62 40.60 8.77 11.55
CA PRO A 62 41.46 9.38 10.54
C PRO A 62 42.26 10.55 11.11
N SER A 63 43.42 10.82 10.51
CA SER A 63 44.27 11.95 10.93
C SER A 63 43.71 13.27 10.39
N LEU A 64 42.74 13.86 11.10
CA LEU A 64 42.12 15.11 10.71
C LEU A 64 42.75 16.33 11.38
N GLU A 65 42.72 17.44 10.65
CA GLU A 65 43.06 18.77 11.12
C GLU A 65 41.89 19.73 10.86
N PHE A 66 41.72 20.68 11.76
CA PHE A 66 40.83 21.80 11.56
C PHE A 66 41.58 23.15 11.65
N ARG A 67 40.96 24.20 11.08
CA ARG A 67 41.48 25.57 11.12
C ARG A 67 40.34 26.56 11.24
N THR A 68 40.44 27.45 12.23
CA THR A 68 39.51 28.58 12.39
C THR A 68 40.12 29.88 11.88
N GLY A 69 39.42 30.60 11.03
CA GLY A 69 39.84 31.89 10.49
C GLY A 69 41.20 31.84 9.77
N ARG A 70 42.16 32.67 10.21
CA ARG A 70 43.53 32.73 9.67
C ARG A 70 44.58 31.99 10.52
N GLN A 71 44.13 31.21 11.51
CA GLN A 71 45.05 30.45 12.39
C GLN A 71 45.69 29.29 11.63
N GLY A 72 46.72 28.68 12.21
CA GLY A 72 47.33 27.44 11.71
C GLY A 72 46.36 26.25 11.78
N TRP A 73 46.71 25.15 11.12
CA TRP A 73 46.02 23.89 11.25
C TRP A 73 46.33 23.24 12.61
N THR A 74 45.30 22.70 13.26
CA THR A 74 45.33 22.03 14.54
C THR A 74 44.82 20.62 14.37
N ALA A 75 45.53 19.61 14.86
CA ALA A 75 45.07 18.22 14.83
C ALA A 75 43.78 18.08 15.68
N PHE A 76 42.84 17.30 15.18
CA PHE A 76 41.63 16.97 15.92
C PHE A 76 41.84 15.70 16.74
N ASP A 77 41.56 15.77 18.04
CA ASP A 77 41.75 14.66 18.98
C ASP A 77 40.41 13.95 19.19
N PHE A 78 40.24 12.77 18.58
CA PHE A 78 39.02 11.95 18.72
C PHE A 78 38.91 11.31 20.12
N SER A 79 39.99 11.19 20.88
CA SER A 79 39.93 10.67 22.26
C SER A 79 39.36 11.69 23.26
N ASN A 80 39.44 12.98 22.90
CA ASN A 80 38.86 14.09 23.65
C ASN A 80 38.22 15.09 22.67
N PRO A 81 37.03 14.77 22.09
CA PRO A 81 36.45 15.56 21.04
C PRO A 81 36.18 17.01 21.45
N GLN A 82 36.75 17.94 20.71
CA GLN A 82 36.66 19.39 21.00
C GLN A 82 35.46 19.98 20.31
N LYS A 83 34.61 20.74 21.05
CA LYS A 83 33.59 21.60 20.46
C LYS A 83 34.22 22.91 19.98
N ILE A 84 34.31 23.09 18.65
CA ILE A 84 34.85 24.28 18.01
C ILE A 84 33.78 25.35 17.97
N VAL A 85 33.96 26.43 18.76
CA VAL A 85 32.98 27.53 18.87
C VAL A 85 33.24 28.58 17.81
N LEU A 86 32.26 28.86 16.96
CA LEU A 86 32.20 29.94 15.98
C LEU A 86 31.50 31.15 16.62
N LYS A 87 32.30 32.10 17.13
CA LYS A 87 31.84 33.18 18.04
C LYS A 87 30.88 34.15 17.39
N LYS A 88 30.98 34.38 16.07
CA LYS A 88 30.19 35.33 15.32
C LYS A 88 29.59 34.68 14.08
N ALA A 89 28.45 35.19 13.61
CA ALA A 89 27.92 34.82 12.29
C ALA A 89 29.00 35.17 11.22
N GLY A 90 29.18 34.23 10.28
CA GLY A 90 30.22 34.29 9.24
C GLY A 90 31.60 33.73 9.64
N ASP A 91 31.85 33.44 10.92
CA ASP A 91 33.04 32.71 11.34
C ASP A 91 33.06 31.31 10.69
N LYS A 92 34.28 30.80 10.34
CA LYS A 92 34.47 29.56 9.61
C LYS A 92 35.45 28.63 10.31
N VAL A 93 35.13 27.33 10.24
CA VAL A 93 36.06 26.25 10.52
C VAL A 93 36.23 25.41 9.26
N PHE A 94 37.49 25.10 8.90
CA PHE A 94 37.88 24.28 7.77
C PHE A 94 38.39 22.93 8.26
N TRP A 95 38.14 21.86 7.49
CA TRP A 95 38.51 20.49 7.80
C TRP A 95 39.29 19.86 6.65
N ARG A 96 40.34 19.09 6.97
CA ARG A 96 41.07 18.25 6.01
C ARG A 96 41.71 17.05 6.68
N ASN A 97 41.97 16.01 5.88
CA ASN A 97 42.86 14.93 6.27
C ASN A 97 44.31 15.36 6.08
N THR A 98 45.23 14.97 6.97
CA THR A 98 46.66 15.25 6.84
C THR A 98 47.36 14.33 5.86
N GLY A 99 46.85 13.12 5.69
CA GLY A 99 47.35 12.08 4.79
C GLY A 99 46.34 11.72 3.71
N LYS A 100 46.18 10.44 3.46
CA LYS A 100 45.16 9.80 2.65
C LYS A 100 44.56 8.66 3.46
N THR A 101 43.22 8.56 3.45
CA THR A 101 42.54 7.42 4.04
C THR A 101 41.61 6.84 2.99
N ASP A 102 41.47 5.52 2.94
CA ASP A 102 40.54 4.81 2.08
C ASP A 102 39.25 4.49 2.84
N HIS A 103 39.23 4.61 4.17
CA HIS A 103 38.05 4.41 5.01
C HIS A 103 37.87 5.60 5.95
N PHE A 104 36.68 6.28 5.88
CA PHE A 104 36.33 7.32 6.83
C PHE A 104 35.38 6.79 7.91
N SER A 105 34.43 5.96 7.51
CA SER A 105 33.55 5.16 8.37
C SER A 105 33.66 3.70 7.94
N LYS A 106 33.20 2.75 8.77
CA LYS A 106 33.38 1.31 8.57
C LYS A 106 32.10 0.62 8.10
N ASP A 107 31.00 0.86 8.77
CA ASP A 107 29.69 0.28 8.48
C ASP A 107 28.56 1.09 9.12
N ARG A 108 27.30 0.64 9.01
CA ARG A 108 26.11 1.34 9.54
C ARG A 108 26.07 1.51 11.06
N ASN A 109 26.87 0.78 11.83
CA ASN A 109 26.93 0.82 13.28
C ASN A 109 28.25 1.42 13.78
N ASN A 110 29.23 1.56 12.90
CA ASN A 110 30.59 1.99 13.21
C ASN A 110 30.98 3.13 12.24
N TYR A 111 30.72 4.37 12.64
CA TYR A 111 30.88 5.54 11.77
C TYR A 111 31.32 6.78 12.49
N ILE A 112 31.74 7.79 11.72
CA ILE A 112 32.14 9.11 12.20
C ILE A 112 31.13 10.12 11.68
N HIS A 113 30.60 10.98 12.55
CA HIS A 113 29.65 12.02 12.15
C HIS A 113 29.97 13.38 12.77
N PHE A 114 29.52 14.44 12.09
CA PHE A 114 29.56 15.79 12.65
C PHE A 114 28.43 15.98 13.65
N VAL A 115 28.73 16.73 14.71
CA VAL A 115 27.75 17.23 15.68
C VAL A 115 27.71 18.74 15.56
N LEU A 116 26.55 19.29 15.25
CA LEU A 116 26.33 20.71 15.01
C LEU A 116 25.30 21.23 16.00
N GLU A 117 25.68 22.29 16.76
CA GLU A 117 24.73 23.01 17.61
C GLU A 117 24.50 24.40 16.99
N LYS A 118 23.25 24.84 16.88
CA LYS A 118 22.77 26.01 16.15
C LYS A 118 23.01 25.90 14.63
N HIS A 119 22.63 26.94 13.88
CA HIS A 119 22.66 26.91 12.43
C HIS A 119 24.04 27.18 11.84
N VAL A 120 24.46 26.28 10.95
CA VAL A 120 25.68 26.39 10.16
C VAL A 120 25.41 26.04 8.70
N ALA A 121 26.18 26.65 7.78
CA ALA A 121 26.19 26.33 6.37
C ALA A 121 27.49 25.61 5.98
N ALA A 122 27.39 24.39 5.44
CA ALA A 122 28.57 23.71 4.90
C ALA A 122 28.93 24.23 3.50
N LYS A 123 30.23 24.23 3.18
CA LYS A 123 30.82 24.64 1.89
C LYS A 123 32.03 23.77 1.59
N GLY A 124 32.46 23.75 0.32
CA GLY A 124 33.60 22.94 -0.11
C GLY A 124 33.27 21.46 -0.16
N SER A 125 34.28 20.64 -0.40
CA SER A 125 34.12 19.23 -0.73
C SER A 125 34.39 18.31 0.47
N VAL A 126 33.49 17.33 0.67
CA VAL A 126 33.71 16.24 1.65
C VAL A 126 34.97 15.42 1.35
N MET A 127 35.43 15.42 0.09
CA MET A 127 36.65 14.69 -0.30
C MET A 127 37.89 15.19 0.44
N SER A 128 37.88 16.38 1.04
CA SER A 128 38.93 16.86 1.93
C SER A 128 39.14 16.02 3.19
N LEU A 129 38.11 15.24 3.58
CA LEU A 129 38.19 14.32 4.71
C LEU A 129 38.91 13.02 4.35
N LEU A 130 39.08 12.70 3.05
CA LEU A 130 39.82 11.54 2.56
C LEU A 130 41.25 11.88 2.23
N ASP A 131 41.48 13.01 1.55
CA ASP A 131 42.81 13.49 1.22
C ASP A 131 42.85 15.04 1.10
N LYS A 132 44.02 15.63 1.41
CA LYS A 132 44.22 17.09 1.35
C LYS A 132 44.16 17.70 -0.06
N SER A 133 44.26 16.88 -1.10
CA SER A 133 44.19 17.38 -2.49
C SER A 133 42.75 17.76 -2.89
N CYS A 134 41.75 17.13 -2.31
CA CYS A 134 40.32 17.24 -2.60
C CYS A 134 39.97 16.98 -4.09
N LYS A 135 40.82 16.25 -4.84
CA LYS A 135 40.68 16.09 -6.29
C LYS A 135 40.09 14.76 -6.71
N SER A 136 40.02 13.78 -5.80
CA SER A 136 39.42 12.50 -6.11
C SER A 136 37.94 12.68 -6.48
N LEU A 137 37.49 11.95 -7.50
CA LEU A 137 36.10 11.81 -7.91
C LEU A 137 35.58 10.40 -7.62
N THR A 138 36.38 9.58 -6.90
CA THR A 138 36.06 8.20 -6.54
C THR A 138 35.91 8.09 -5.03
N ILE A 139 34.87 7.44 -4.56
CA ILE A 139 34.72 7.00 -3.17
C ILE A 139 35.46 5.66 -3.02
N PRO A 140 36.46 5.55 -2.13
CA PRO A 140 37.36 4.43 -2.14
C PRO A 140 36.81 3.15 -1.50
N SER A 141 35.79 3.23 -0.64
CA SER A 141 35.28 2.08 0.11
C SER A 141 33.79 2.19 0.35
N GLU A 142 33.15 1.05 0.58
CA GLU A 142 31.78 0.96 1.08
C GLU A 142 31.63 1.69 2.42
N TYR A 143 30.41 2.19 2.70
CA TYR A 143 30.04 2.97 3.89
C TYR A 143 30.93 4.20 4.17
N CYS A 144 31.74 4.67 3.22
CA CYS A 144 32.80 5.67 3.45
C CYS A 144 32.28 6.93 4.18
N PHE A 145 31.13 7.48 3.80
CA PHE A 145 30.50 8.65 4.42
C PHE A 145 29.12 8.34 5.00
N VAL A 146 28.92 7.10 5.43
CA VAL A 146 27.68 6.71 6.11
C VAL A 146 27.41 7.64 7.30
N SER A 147 26.18 8.14 7.39
CA SER A 147 25.70 8.96 8.51
C SER A 147 26.54 10.23 8.82
N LEU A 148 27.37 10.73 7.88
CA LEU A 148 28.33 11.82 8.15
C LEU A 148 27.70 13.07 8.78
N PHE A 149 26.44 13.40 8.44
CA PHE A 149 25.65 14.51 8.99
C PHE A 149 24.34 14.02 9.61
N TYR A 150 24.32 12.80 10.14
CA TYR A 150 23.15 12.21 10.78
C TYR A 150 22.59 13.13 11.87
N GLU A 151 21.29 13.46 11.77
CA GLU A 151 20.55 14.34 12.70
C GLU A 151 21.21 15.72 12.94
N CYS A 152 21.98 16.22 12.00
CA CYS A 152 22.49 17.58 12.04
C CYS A 152 21.38 18.60 11.76
N THR A 153 20.45 18.77 12.71
CA THR A 153 19.26 19.64 12.57
C THR A 153 19.61 21.11 12.31
N GLY A 154 20.80 21.57 12.68
CA GLY A 154 21.31 22.92 12.43
C GLY A 154 22.00 23.10 11.06
N LEU A 155 22.11 22.06 10.23
CA LEU A 155 22.75 22.16 8.92
C LEU A 155 21.80 22.82 7.91
N THR A 156 22.09 24.08 7.49
CA THR A 156 21.23 24.82 6.56
C THR A 156 21.62 24.69 5.09
N LYS A 157 22.85 24.26 4.82
CA LYS A 157 23.38 24.05 3.47
C LYS A 157 24.36 22.88 3.47
N ALA A 158 24.20 21.95 2.52
CA ALA A 158 25.08 20.80 2.32
C ALA A 158 26.43 21.21 1.69
N PRO A 159 27.51 20.43 1.93
CA PRO A 159 28.79 20.54 1.21
C PRO A 159 28.66 20.00 -0.23
N GLU A 160 29.75 20.17 -1.02
CA GLU A 160 29.88 19.60 -2.36
C GLU A 160 30.19 18.10 -2.30
N LEU A 161 29.48 17.30 -3.11
CA LEU A 161 29.65 15.84 -3.28
C LEU A 161 30.06 15.54 -4.73
N PRO A 162 31.34 15.72 -5.09
CA PRO A 162 31.78 15.71 -6.49
C PRO A 162 32.04 14.33 -7.06
N ALA A 163 31.91 13.24 -6.27
CA ALA A 163 32.24 11.90 -6.70
C ALA A 163 31.31 11.43 -7.83
N ILE A 164 31.90 10.79 -8.85
CA ILE A 164 31.22 10.15 -9.98
C ILE A 164 31.35 8.63 -9.96
N GLU A 165 32.37 8.12 -9.25
CA GLU A 165 32.55 6.70 -8.99
C GLU A 165 32.23 6.45 -7.52
N LEU A 166 31.20 5.65 -7.27
CA LEU A 166 30.65 5.39 -5.95
C LEU A 166 30.97 3.97 -5.51
N ALA A 167 31.08 3.77 -4.21
CA ALA A 167 31.11 2.46 -3.59
C ALA A 167 29.75 2.15 -2.93
N ASP A 168 29.54 0.89 -2.56
CA ASP A 168 28.31 0.43 -1.94
C ASP A 168 28.03 1.18 -0.63
N MET A 169 26.78 1.57 -0.41
CA MET A 169 26.34 2.26 0.81
C MET A 169 27.14 3.52 1.18
N CYS A 170 27.93 4.11 0.25
CA CYS A 170 28.92 5.13 0.58
C CYS A 170 28.33 6.43 1.17
N TYR A 171 27.11 6.79 0.83
CA TYR A 171 26.37 7.96 1.36
C TYR A 171 25.10 7.56 2.12
N PHE A 172 25.01 6.28 2.57
CA PHE A 172 23.85 5.80 3.31
C PHE A 172 23.56 6.67 4.53
N LYS A 173 22.33 7.19 4.65
CA LYS A 173 21.87 8.08 5.74
C LYS A 173 22.70 9.37 5.93
N MET A 174 23.45 9.82 4.91
CA MET A 174 24.41 10.89 5.08
C MET A 174 23.83 12.17 5.69
N PHE A 175 22.62 12.56 5.32
CA PHE A 175 21.90 13.74 5.82
C PHE A 175 20.58 13.40 6.51
N LEU A 176 20.40 12.15 6.95
CA LEU A 176 19.15 11.74 7.60
C LEU A 176 18.84 12.68 8.77
N GLY A 177 17.62 13.23 8.80
CA GLY A 177 17.13 14.11 9.87
C GLY A 177 17.72 15.54 9.86
N CYS A 178 18.40 15.98 8.81
CA CYS A 178 18.87 17.37 8.67
C CYS A 178 17.68 18.32 8.39
N SER A 179 16.87 18.57 9.40
CA SER A 179 15.58 19.26 9.26
C SER A 179 15.64 20.72 8.84
N SER A 180 16.83 21.41 8.96
CA SER A 180 17.04 22.78 8.46
C SER A 180 17.67 22.84 7.06
N LEU A 181 17.94 21.70 6.43
CA LEU A 181 18.55 21.66 5.10
C LEU A 181 17.51 22.05 4.03
N VAL A 182 17.74 23.18 3.32
CA VAL A 182 16.78 23.70 2.33
C VAL A 182 17.03 23.17 0.93
N LYS A 183 18.32 22.95 0.58
CA LYS A 183 18.72 22.50 -0.76
C LYS A 183 19.64 21.29 -0.68
N ALA A 184 19.31 20.21 -1.39
CA ALA A 184 20.18 19.06 -1.56
C ALA A 184 21.38 19.41 -2.46
N PRO A 185 22.58 18.80 -2.24
CA PRO A 185 23.77 18.99 -3.07
C PRO A 185 23.60 18.32 -4.44
N GLU A 186 24.40 18.74 -5.43
CA GLU A 186 24.51 18.06 -6.73
C GLU A 186 25.06 16.63 -6.56
N LEU A 187 24.49 15.66 -7.28
CA LEU A 187 24.86 14.25 -7.28
C LEU A 187 25.22 13.83 -8.72
N PRO A 188 26.49 13.99 -9.14
CA PRO A 188 26.87 13.91 -10.56
C PRO A 188 27.04 12.49 -11.11
N ALA A 189 26.97 11.44 -10.27
CA ALA A 189 27.17 10.06 -10.70
C ALA A 189 26.06 9.59 -11.64
N VAL A 190 26.42 8.99 -12.77
CA VAL A 190 25.49 8.41 -13.77
C VAL A 190 25.38 6.89 -13.66
N ARG A 191 26.37 6.25 -13.01
CA ARG A 191 26.39 4.85 -12.61
C ARG A 191 26.36 4.78 -11.08
N LEU A 192 25.45 4.01 -10.54
CA LEU A 192 25.27 3.85 -9.09
C LEU A 192 25.79 2.51 -8.62
N SER A 193 26.07 2.43 -7.31
CA SER A 193 26.41 1.22 -6.58
C SER A 193 25.30 0.85 -5.60
N PHE A 194 25.33 -0.37 -5.07
CA PHE A 194 24.33 -0.89 -4.13
C PHE A 194 24.09 0.10 -2.97
N GLY A 195 22.84 0.50 -2.76
CA GLY A 195 22.40 1.34 -1.67
C GLY A 195 23.13 2.68 -1.50
N CYS A 196 23.87 3.17 -2.51
CA CYS A 196 24.80 4.29 -2.36
C CYS A 196 24.16 5.60 -1.87
N TYR A 197 22.88 5.87 -2.21
CA TYR A 197 22.12 7.02 -1.76
C TYR A 197 20.91 6.64 -0.88
N ALA A 198 20.84 5.39 -0.40
CA ALA A 198 19.72 4.95 0.39
C ALA A 198 19.55 5.80 1.67
N GLN A 199 18.34 6.26 1.93
CA GLN A 199 17.94 7.09 3.08
C GLN A 199 18.74 8.40 3.24
N MET A 200 19.37 8.89 2.15
CA MET A 200 20.31 9.99 2.22
C MET A 200 19.72 11.28 2.81
N PHE A 201 18.49 11.62 2.47
CA PHE A 201 17.77 12.82 2.92
C PHE A 201 16.48 12.49 3.68
N LEU A 202 16.34 11.27 4.18
CA LEU A 202 15.16 10.86 4.94
C LEU A 202 14.91 11.84 6.11
N GLY A 203 13.69 12.40 6.17
CA GLY A 203 13.29 13.33 7.24
C GLY A 203 13.91 14.72 7.14
N CYS A 204 14.47 15.11 5.99
CA CYS A 204 14.93 16.48 5.74
C CYS A 204 13.73 17.39 5.42
N SER A 205 12.93 17.70 6.42
CA SER A 205 11.60 18.33 6.29
C SER A 205 11.60 19.74 5.65
N SER A 206 12.73 20.47 5.62
CA SER A 206 12.84 21.79 5.00
C SER A 206 13.37 21.79 3.56
N ILE A 207 13.67 20.61 2.97
CA ILE A 207 14.13 20.55 1.57
C ILE A 207 13.00 20.99 0.64
N THR A 208 13.26 22.04 -0.15
CA THR A 208 12.38 22.54 -1.22
C THR A 208 13.01 22.42 -2.60
N GLU A 209 14.35 22.33 -2.68
CA GLU A 209 15.11 22.25 -3.93
C GLU A 209 15.97 20.98 -3.93
N VAL A 210 15.78 20.15 -4.94
CA VAL A 210 16.60 18.97 -5.22
C VAL A 210 17.25 19.11 -6.60
N PRO A 211 18.52 18.67 -6.78
CA PRO A 211 19.14 18.63 -8.09
C PRO A 211 18.54 17.51 -8.93
N GLY A 212 18.76 17.52 -10.25
CA GLY A 212 18.47 16.37 -11.10
C GLY A 212 19.25 15.13 -10.65
N LEU A 213 18.65 13.96 -10.79
CA LEU A 213 19.28 12.66 -10.56
C LEU A 213 19.69 12.06 -11.91
N PRO A 214 20.92 12.29 -12.40
CA PRO A 214 21.30 11.99 -13.77
C PRO A 214 21.58 10.52 -14.05
N ALA A 215 21.46 9.65 -13.03
CA ALA A 215 21.82 8.24 -13.16
C ALA A 215 20.91 7.50 -14.13
N THR A 216 21.53 6.79 -15.07
CA THR A 216 20.88 5.89 -16.04
C THR A 216 21.27 4.43 -15.83
N GLU A 217 22.35 4.16 -15.10
CA GLU A 217 22.80 2.83 -14.69
C GLU A 217 22.58 2.71 -13.17
N LEU A 218 21.50 2.04 -12.78
CA LEU A 218 21.09 1.84 -11.39
C LEU A 218 21.73 0.58 -10.80
N ALA A 219 21.71 0.48 -9.49
CA ALA A 219 22.01 -0.73 -8.72
C ALA A 219 20.88 -0.95 -7.70
N ASP A 220 20.79 -2.16 -7.16
CA ASP A 220 19.78 -2.49 -6.16
C ASP A 220 19.83 -1.54 -4.97
N GLU A 221 18.66 -1.19 -4.46
CA GLU A 221 18.48 -0.30 -3.32
C GLU A 221 19.08 1.12 -3.45
N CYS A 222 19.58 1.54 -4.64
CA CYS A 222 20.39 2.76 -4.77
C CYS A 222 19.73 4.04 -4.27
N TYR A 223 18.38 4.17 -4.37
CA TYR A 223 17.61 5.32 -3.92
C TYR A 223 16.53 5.00 -2.88
N VAL A 224 16.63 3.84 -2.19
CA VAL A 224 15.65 3.45 -1.16
C VAL A 224 15.43 4.58 -0.16
N LYS A 225 14.17 5.05 -0.04
CA LYS A 225 13.73 6.08 0.92
C LYS A 225 14.55 7.37 0.88
N MET A 226 15.13 7.74 -0.29
CA MET A 226 16.09 8.84 -0.36
C MET A 226 15.52 10.17 0.10
N PHE A 227 14.29 10.51 -0.28
CA PHE A 227 13.59 11.75 0.09
C PHE A 227 12.34 11.48 0.94
N LYS A 228 12.21 10.29 1.53
CA LYS A 228 11.07 9.98 2.40
C LYS A 228 10.96 11.03 3.52
N ASP A 229 9.73 11.49 3.79
CA ASP A 229 9.40 12.50 4.80
C ASP A 229 10.06 13.88 4.56
N CYS A 230 10.41 14.21 3.31
CA CYS A 230 10.78 15.57 2.91
C CYS A 230 9.52 16.43 2.72
N THR A 231 8.87 16.79 3.82
CA THR A 231 7.50 17.35 3.83
C THR A 231 7.34 18.69 3.13
N SER A 232 8.42 19.46 2.90
CA SER A 232 8.40 20.74 2.15
C SER A 232 8.73 20.58 0.64
N LEU A 233 9.03 19.36 0.18
CA LEU A 233 9.37 19.10 -1.23
C LEU A 233 8.12 19.21 -2.10
N THR A 234 8.10 20.17 -3.04
CA THR A 234 6.95 20.41 -3.93
C THR A 234 7.11 19.78 -5.32
N ASN A 235 8.35 19.58 -5.77
CA ASN A 235 8.66 19.05 -7.09
C ASN A 235 9.71 17.95 -6.97
N ALA A 236 9.42 16.75 -7.46
CA ALA A 236 10.38 15.68 -7.55
C ALA A 236 11.41 15.93 -8.67
N PRO A 237 12.65 15.43 -8.55
CA PRO A 237 13.63 15.44 -9.63
C PRO A 237 13.24 14.47 -10.74
N GLU A 238 13.74 14.70 -11.97
CA GLU A 238 13.60 13.75 -13.07
C GLU A 238 14.35 12.44 -12.78
N LEU A 239 13.76 11.30 -13.23
CA LEU A 239 14.29 9.95 -13.08
C LEU A 239 14.48 9.31 -14.47
N PRO A 240 15.61 9.52 -15.14
CA PRO A 240 15.80 9.21 -16.56
C PRO A 240 16.08 7.71 -16.85
N ALA A 241 16.28 6.87 -15.83
CA ALA A 241 16.62 5.47 -16.02
C ALA A 241 15.46 4.68 -16.61
N THR A 242 15.73 3.91 -17.67
CA THR A 242 14.80 2.96 -18.29
C THR A 242 15.08 1.51 -17.90
N GLY A 243 16.32 1.19 -17.49
CA GLY A 243 16.70 -0.09 -16.91
C GLY A 243 16.65 -0.01 -15.39
N LEU A 244 15.71 -0.71 -14.79
CA LEU A 244 15.52 -0.73 -13.34
C LEU A 244 16.21 -1.93 -12.72
N THR A 245 16.47 -1.83 -11.41
CA THR A 245 16.98 -2.90 -10.55
C THR A 245 16.07 -3.06 -9.33
N ALA A 246 16.20 -4.15 -8.60
CA ALA A 246 15.34 -4.43 -7.46
C ALA A 246 15.43 -3.31 -6.41
N TRP A 247 14.26 -2.88 -5.87
CA TRP A 247 14.15 -1.87 -4.82
C TRP A 247 14.75 -0.48 -5.17
N CYS A 248 15.10 -0.20 -6.44
CA CYS A 248 15.88 0.99 -6.80
C CYS A 248 15.22 2.32 -6.39
N TYR A 249 13.89 2.43 -6.48
CA TYR A 249 13.10 3.61 -6.09
C TYR A 249 12.11 3.35 -4.95
N TYR A 250 12.33 2.25 -4.18
CA TYR A 250 11.47 1.89 -3.07
C TYR A 250 11.24 3.07 -2.11
N ASN A 251 10.00 3.51 -1.97
CA ASN A 251 9.55 4.56 -1.05
C ASN A 251 10.36 5.87 -1.14
N ILE A 252 10.82 6.24 -2.37
CA ILE A 252 11.75 7.36 -2.54
C ILE A 252 11.15 8.71 -2.13
N PHE A 253 9.83 8.92 -2.34
CA PHE A 253 9.13 10.16 -2.00
C PHE A 253 8.02 9.96 -0.97
N GLY A 254 7.92 8.81 -0.31
CA GLY A 254 6.87 8.56 0.68
C GLY A 254 6.86 9.63 1.78
N GLY A 255 5.68 10.08 2.19
CA GLY A 255 5.52 11.13 3.19
C GLY A 255 5.94 12.55 2.73
N CYS A 256 6.18 12.77 1.44
CA CYS A 256 6.39 14.11 0.88
C CYS A 256 5.05 14.85 0.75
N THR A 257 4.50 15.29 1.88
CA THR A 257 3.13 15.81 1.98
C THR A 257 2.83 17.07 1.15
N SER A 258 3.85 17.81 0.72
CA SER A 258 3.70 18.99 -0.16
C SER A 258 3.98 18.69 -1.64
N LEU A 259 4.24 17.41 -2.01
CA LEU A 259 4.61 17.04 -3.38
C LEU A 259 3.40 17.21 -4.31
N VAL A 260 3.59 18.02 -5.38
CA VAL A 260 2.57 18.30 -6.40
C VAL A 260 3.03 17.82 -7.78
N LYS A 261 4.31 18.02 -8.11
CA LYS A 261 4.87 17.63 -9.39
C LYS A 261 5.73 16.39 -9.25
N VAL A 262 5.33 15.31 -9.93
CA VAL A 262 6.04 14.03 -9.99
C VAL A 262 6.92 13.91 -11.24
N PRO A 263 7.94 13.03 -11.25
CA PRO A 263 8.77 12.76 -12.44
C PRO A 263 8.01 11.91 -13.45
N GLU A 264 8.45 11.90 -14.71
CA GLU A 264 8.10 10.85 -15.65
C GLU A 264 8.78 9.53 -15.24
N LEU A 265 8.09 8.41 -15.48
CA LEU A 265 8.60 7.05 -15.20
C LEU A 265 8.71 6.28 -16.53
N PRO A 266 9.83 6.40 -17.25
CA PRO A 266 9.93 5.95 -18.65
C PRO A 266 10.17 4.44 -18.81
N ALA A 267 10.35 3.69 -17.71
CA ALA A 267 10.65 2.26 -17.78
C ALA A 267 9.43 1.46 -18.25
N THR A 268 9.64 0.56 -19.21
CA THR A 268 8.62 -0.35 -19.76
C THR A 268 8.76 -1.78 -19.25
N GLU A 269 9.89 -2.11 -18.64
CA GLU A 269 10.15 -3.38 -17.97
C GLU A 269 10.48 -3.09 -16.51
N LEU A 270 9.80 -3.75 -15.60
CA LEU A 270 9.93 -3.54 -14.15
C LEU A 270 10.69 -4.68 -13.50
N THR A 271 11.19 -4.42 -12.31
CA THR A 271 11.83 -5.36 -11.41
C THR A 271 11.12 -5.36 -10.06
N ASP A 272 11.39 -6.35 -9.22
CA ASP A 272 10.72 -6.52 -7.93
C ASP A 272 10.86 -5.27 -7.06
N LEU A 273 9.73 -4.82 -6.51
CA LEU A 273 9.62 -3.69 -5.60
C LEU A 273 10.23 -2.36 -6.11
N CYS A 274 10.47 -2.21 -7.43
CA CYS A 274 11.19 -1.04 -7.97
C CYS A 274 10.49 0.30 -7.69
N TYR A 275 9.16 0.37 -7.75
CA TYR A 275 8.35 1.56 -7.47
C TYR A 275 7.42 1.38 -6.25
N CYS A 276 7.69 0.35 -5.43
CA CYS A 276 6.92 0.07 -4.23
C CYS A 276 6.87 1.30 -3.30
N MET A 277 5.67 1.70 -2.84
CA MET A 277 5.43 2.83 -1.95
C MET A 277 5.99 4.18 -2.45
N MET A 278 6.25 4.34 -3.76
CA MET A 278 7.00 5.48 -4.28
C MET A 278 6.44 6.84 -3.87
N PHE A 279 5.12 6.98 -3.82
CA PHE A 279 4.39 8.20 -3.47
C PHE A 279 3.43 7.98 -2.29
N GLU A 280 3.69 6.98 -1.43
CA GLU A 280 2.91 6.74 -0.21
C GLU A 280 2.76 8.03 0.60
N ASP A 281 1.52 8.35 1.06
CA ASP A 281 1.21 9.56 1.86
C ASP A 281 1.61 10.91 1.22
N CYS A 282 1.70 10.98 -0.11
CA CYS A 282 1.85 12.24 -0.83
C CYS A 282 0.48 12.96 -0.94
N ILE A 283 0.00 13.50 0.17
CA ILE A 283 -1.38 13.99 0.33
C ILE A 283 -1.75 15.19 -0.57
N SER A 284 -0.77 15.94 -1.09
CA SER A 284 -1.00 17.06 -2.02
C SER A 284 -0.94 16.65 -3.48
N LEU A 285 -0.68 15.37 -3.78
CA LEU A 285 -0.57 14.89 -5.16
C LEU A 285 -1.95 14.83 -5.82
N THR A 286 -2.14 15.60 -6.91
CA THR A 286 -3.41 15.67 -7.65
C THR A 286 -3.39 14.91 -8.97
N GLU A 287 -2.21 14.64 -9.53
CA GLU A 287 -2.01 13.95 -10.81
C GLU A 287 -0.91 12.90 -10.66
N ALA A 288 -1.18 11.67 -11.11
CA ALA A 288 -0.20 10.59 -11.14
C ALA A 288 0.67 10.66 -12.41
N PRO A 289 1.91 10.13 -12.40
CA PRO A 289 2.71 9.98 -13.61
C PRO A 289 2.12 8.90 -14.53
N GLN A 290 2.49 8.90 -15.82
CA GLN A 290 2.17 7.81 -16.73
C GLN A 290 2.96 6.55 -16.33
N LEU A 291 2.32 5.38 -16.44
CA LEU A 291 2.90 4.07 -16.12
C LEU A 291 2.93 3.18 -17.38
N PRO A 292 3.93 3.33 -18.25
CA PRO A 292 3.94 2.70 -19.57
C PRO A 292 4.29 1.21 -19.57
N ALA A 293 4.60 0.62 -18.41
CA ALA A 293 5.07 -0.76 -18.33
C ALA A 293 3.96 -1.75 -18.69
N GLY A 294 4.25 -2.61 -19.68
CA GLY A 294 3.36 -3.68 -20.13
C GLY A 294 3.65 -5.05 -19.49
N ARG A 295 4.76 -5.18 -18.77
CA ARG A 295 5.17 -6.38 -18.06
C ARG A 295 5.51 -6.05 -16.62
N MET A 296 4.87 -6.77 -15.70
CA MET A 296 5.00 -6.55 -14.26
C MET A 296 6.09 -7.43 -13.64
N ALA A 297 6.54 -7.04 -12.46
CA ALA A 297 7.34 -7.82 -11.53
C ALA A 297 6.66 -7.83 -10.16
N ASP A 298 7.12 -8.69 -9.24
CA ASP A 298 6.48 -8.86 -7.94
C ASP A 298 6.51 -7.57 -7.13
N MET A 299 5.33 -7.19 -6.61
CA MET A 299 5.14 -6.00 -5.79
C MET A 299 5.69 -4.69 -6.41
N CYS A 300 5.84 -4.61 -7.75
CA CYS A 300 6.48 -3.45 -8.41
C CYS A 300 5.77 -2.11 -8.14
N TYR A 301 4.44 -2.08 -8.00
CA TYR A 301 3.64 -0.92 -7.67
C TYR A 301 2.87 -1.06 -6.34
N TYR A 302 3.31 -1.98 -5.46
CA TYR A 302 2.69 -2.19 -4.14
C TYR A 302 2.63 -0.88 -3.36
N LEU A 303 1.41 -0.47 -2.90
CA LEU A 303 1.15 0.77 -2.15
C LEU A 303 1.66 2.07 -2.82
N MET A 304 1.84 2.09 -4.17
CA MET A 304 2.52 3.20 -4.85
C MET A 304 1.91 4.57 -4.56
N PHE A 305 0.59 4.69 -4.50
CA PHE A 305 -0.16 5.92 -4.24
C PHE A 305 -1.02 5.82 -2.97
N SER A 306 -0.73 4.86 -2.08
CA SER A 306 -1.47 4.73 -0.82
C SER A 306 -1.44 6.04 -0.03
N GLY A 307 -2.59 6.48 0.50
CA GLY A 307 -2.69 7.73 1.27
C GLY A 307 -2.61 9.02 0.45
N CYS A 308 -2.61 8.95 -0.90
CA CYS A 308 -2.65 10.15 -1.76
C CYS A 308 -4.06 10.77 -1.76
N SER A 309 -4.40 11.45 -0.67
CA SER A 309 -5.77 11.89 -0.39
C SER A 309 -6.32 12.97 -1.34
N SER A 310 -5.48 13.63 -2.15
CA SER A 310 -5.89 14.62 -3.16
C SER A 310 -5.92 14.05 -4.58
N LEU A 311 -5.51 12.80 -4.80
CA LEU A 311 -5.47 12.17 -6.12
C LEU A 311 -6.90 11.89 -6.61
N ARG A 312 -7.27 12.43 -7.78
CA ARG A 312 -8.63 12.31 -8.34
C ARG A 312 -8.73 11.34 -9.51
N ILE A 313 -7.67 11.18 -10.26
CA ILE A 313 -7.62 10.36 -11.48
C ILE A 313 -6.44 9.42 -11.38
N ALA A 314 -6.70 8.12 -11.45
CA ALA A 314 -5.65 7.11 -11.53
C ALA A 314 -4.98 7.10 -12.92
N PRO A 315 -3.69 6.73 -13.04
CA PRO A 315 -3.02 6.56 -14.33
C PRO A 315 -3.55 5.32 -15.07
N GLU A 316 -3.35 5.25 -16.39
CA GLU A 316 -3.60 4.03 -17.15
C GLU A 316 -2.68 2.88 -16.73
N LEU A 317 -3.21 1.65 -16.74
CA LEU A 317 -2.50 0.42 -16.36
C LEU A 317 -2.53 -0.57 -17.55
N PRO A 318 -1.58 -0.49 -18.47
CA PRO A 318 -1.64 -1.20 -19.76
C PRO A 318 -1.23 -2.67 -19.69
N ALA A 319 -0.80 -3.18 -18.54
CA ALA A 319 -0.26 -4.54 -18.42
C ALA A 319 -1.32 -5.62 -18.67
N MET A 320 -0.97 -6.60 -19.50
CA MET A 320 -1.80 -7.75 -19.86
C MET A 320 -1.48 -8.99 -19.01
N GLU A 321 -0.25 -9.12 -18.55
CA GLU A 321 0.25 -10.20 -17.68
C GLU A 321 0.68 -9.58 -16.36
N LEU A 322 0.15 -10.09 -15.26
CA LEU A 322 0.42 -9.56 -13.92
C LEU A 322 1.39 -10.45 -13.16
N ALA A 323 2.07 -9.88 -12.17
CA ALA A 323 2.93 -10.58 -11.23
C ALA A 323 2.32 -10.54 -9.82
N ASP A 324 2.88 -11.30 -8.88
CA ASP A 324 2.37 -11.42 -7.53
C ASP A 324 2.31 -10.07 -6.83
N SER A 325 1.11 -9.71 -6.34
CA SER A 325 0.86 -8.47 -5.60
C SER A 325 1.31 -7.19 -6.33
N CYS A 326 1.40 -7.18 -7.68
CA CYS A 326 1.98 -6.06 -8.43
C CYS A 326 1.22 -4.74 -8.26
N TYR A 327 -0.11 -4.74 -8.12
CA TYR A 327 -0.97 -3.58 -7.85
C TYR A 327 -1.63 -3.62 -6.46
N ASN A 328 -1.13 -4.49 -5.55
CA ASN A 328 -1.70 -4.64 -4.22
C ASN A 328 -1.69 -3.29 -3.48
N ALA A 329 -2.87 -2.86 -2.99
CA ALA A 329 -3.09 -1.63 -2.26
C ALA A 329 -2.61 -0.35 -2.97
N MET A 330 -2.53 -0.36 -4.32
CA MET A 330 -1.93 0.75 -5.08
C MET A 330 -2.58 2.10 -4.80
N PHE A 331 -3.89 2.15 -4.59
CA PHE A 331 -4.67 3.36 -4.27
C PHE A 331 -5.39 3.24 -2.92
N TYR A 332 -4.82 2.49 -1.98
CA TYR A 332 -5.35 2.36 -0.62
C TYR A 332 -5.47 3.73 0.07
N ASP A 333 -6.59 4.05 0.72
CA ASP A 333 -6.86 5.36 1.35
C ASP A 333 -6.67 6.57 0.43
N CYS A 334 -7.21 6.50 -0.82
CA CYS A 334 -7.32 7.63 -1.73
C CYS A 334 -8.78 8.16 -1.78
N PRO A 335 -9.23 8.90 -0.76
CA PRO A 335 -10.65 9.26 -0.62
C PRO A 335 -11.19 10.21 -1.70
N SER A 336 -10.31 10.93 -2.41
CA SER A 336 -10.71 11.83 -3.51
C SER A 336 -10.70 11.16 -4.89
N LEU A 337 -10.35 9.86 -4.99
CA LEU A 337 -10.25 9.16 -6.26
C LEU A 337 -11.65 8.96 -6.88
N GLU A 338 -11.88 9.55 -8.06
CA GLU A 338 -13.14 9.55 -8.79
C GLU A 338 -13.07 8.71 -10.07
N VAL A 339 -11.91 8.69 -10.73
CA VAL A 339 -11.71 8.01 -12.02
C VAL A 339 -10.64 6.94 -11.88
N VAL A 340 -11.03 5.70 -12.14
CA VAL A 340 -10.15 4.52 -12.09
C VAL A 340 -9.76 4.05 -13.49
N PRO A 341 -8.62 3.35 -13.68
CA PRO A 341 -8.17 2.87 -14.98
C PRO A 341 -8.98 1.65 -15.45
N GLU A 342 -8.94 1.36 -16.75
CA GLU A 342 -9.29 0.03 -17.26
C GLU A 342 -8.27 -1.01 -16.76
N LEU A 343 -8.73 -2.26 -16.58
CA LEU A 343 -7.92 -3.39 -16.13
C LEU A 343 -7.84 -4.44 -17.25
N PRO A 344 -6.94 -4.28 -18.22
CA PRO A 344 -6.93 -5.07 -19.45
C PRO A 344 -6.27 -6.45 -19.32
N ALA A 345 -5.83 -6.84 -18.11
CA ALA A 345 -5.07 -8.06 -17.88
C ALA A 345 -5.78 -9.31 -18.42
N THR A 346 -5.03 -10.20 -19.06
CA THR A 346 -5.49 -11.49 -19.55
C THR A 346 -5.02 -12.66 -18.68
N GLU A 347 -4.06 -12.42 -17.80
CA GLU A 347 -3.56 -13.38 -16.83
C GLU A 347 -3.40 -12.69 -15.48
N LEU A 348 -3.97 -13.31 -14.42
CA LEU A 348 -3.89 -12.82 -13.04
C LEU A 348 -2.87 -13.62 -12.25
N SER A 349 -2.24 -12.96 -11.28
CA SER A 349 -1.35 -13.56 -10.30
C SER A 349 -1.89 -13.41 -8.87
N PRO A 350 -1.42 -14.18 -7.89
CA PRO A 350 -1.87 -14.09 -6.50
C PRO A 350 -1.80 -12.66 -5.94
N GLY A 351 -2.92 -12.21 -5.37
CA GLY A 351 -3.02 -10.89 -4.74
C GLY A 351 -2.79 -9.69 -5.67
N CYS A 352 -2.82 -9.85 -7.00
CA CYS A 352 -2.44 -8.78 -7.95
C CYS A 352 -3.24 -7.48 -7.79
N TYR A 353 -4.55 -7.53 -7.46
CA TYR A 353 -5.40 -6.37 -7.20
C TYR A 353 -5.92 -6.32 -5.76
N LYS A 354 -5.31 -7.08 -4.85
CA LYS A 354 -5.67 -7.10 -3.42
C LYS A 354 -5.62 -5.70 -2.83
N TYR A 355 -6.68 -5.27 -2.12
CA TYR A 355 -6.82 -3.96 -1.47
C TYR A 355 -6.69 -2.74 -2.38
N MET A 356 -6.76 -2.89 -3.72
CA MET A 356 -6.36 -1.84 -4.66
C MET A 356 -7.05 -0.49 -4.44
N PHE A 357 -8.34 -0.48 -4.12
CA PHE A 357 -9.16 0.73 -3.95
C PHE A 357 -9.80 0.83 -2.57
N VAL A 358 -9.23 0.20 -1.54
CA VAL A 358 -9.78 0.30 -0.18
C VAL A 358 -9.90 1.76 0.26
N ASN A 359 -11.07 2.13 0.81
CA ASN A 359 -11.39 3.47 1.29
C ASN A 359 -11.31 4.59 0.23
N CYS A 360 -11.46 4.26 -1.06
CA CYS A 360 -11.68 5.27 -2.11
C CYS A 360 -13.13 5.78 -2.04
N THR A 361 -13.40 6.64 -1.05
CA THR A 361 -14.78 7.02 -0.67
C THR A 361 -15.51 7.90 -1.67
N SER A 362 -14.83 8.51 -2.65
CA SER A 362 -15.44 9.27 -3.75
C SER A 362 -15.71 8.43 -5.00
N LEU A 363 -15.30 7.15 -5.01
CA LEU A 363 -15.49 6.27 -6.15
C LEU A 363 -16.96 5.85 -6.28
N THR A 364 -17.62 6.22 -7.39
CA THR A 364 -19.05 5.91 -7.66
C THR A 364 -19.22 4.73 -8.61
N GLU A 365 -18.25 4.46 -9.47
CA GLU A 365 -18.28 3.37 -10.45
C GLU A 365 -16.97 2.56 -10.39
N ALA A 366 -17.06 1.24 -10.35
CA ALA A 366 -15.93 0.33 -10.43
C ALA A 366 -15.52 0.08 -11.89
N PRO A 367 -14.23 -0.21 -12.18
CA PRO A 367 -13.81 -0.63 -13.51
C PRO A 367 -14.39 -2.01 -13.86
N GLU A 368 -14.50 -2.32 -15.16
CA GLU A 368 -14.75 -3.68 -15.61
C GLU A 368 -13.60 -4.61 -15.18
N LEU A 369 -13.95 -5.81 -14.68
CA LEU A 369 -12.93 -6.78 -14.28
C LEU A 369 -12.63 -7.76 -15.41
N PRO A 370 -11.37 -8.20 -15.58
CA PRO A 370 -11.01 -9.21 -16.55
C PRO A 370 -11.83 -10.49 -16.40
N SER A 371 -12.32 -11.02 -17.53
CA SER A 371 -13.05 -12.30 -17.60
C SER A 371 -12.06 -13.44 -17.87
N VAL A 372 -11.23 -13.77 -16.88
CA VAL A 372 -10.12 -14.72 -16.96
C VAL A 372 -10.15 -15.67 -15.76
N ASP A 373 -9.28 -16.66 -15.77
CA ASP A 373 -9.08 -17.55 -14.63
C ASP A 373 -8.58 -16.76 -13.42
N LEU A 374 -9.19 -17.00 -12.26
CA LEU A 374 -8.86 -16.28 -11.03
C LEU A 374 -7.63 -16.89 -10.35
N ALA A 375 -6.79 -16.02 -9.79
CA ALA A 375 -5.73 -16.40 -8.87
C ALA A 375 -6.18 -16.21 -7.41
N SER A 376 -5.51 -16.87 -6.46
CA SER A 376 -5.83 -16.72 -5.04
C SER A 376 -5.67 -15.26 -4.61
N GLU A 377 -6.61 -14.78 -3.78
CA GLU A 377 -6.60 -13.42 -3.24
C GLU A 377 -6.60 -12.28 -4.30
N CYS A 378 -6.82 -12.56 -5.60
CA CYS A 378 -6.63 -11.57 -6.68
C CYS A 378 -7.47 -10.29 -6.52
N TYR A 379 -8.68 -10.38 -5.96
CA TYR A 379 -9.58 -9.25 -5.70
C TYR A 379 -9.94 -9.09 -4.21
N TRP A 380 -9.12 -9.63 -3.31
CA TRP A 380 -9.34 -9.52 -1.87
C TRP A 380 -9.54 -8.07 -1.46
N ALA A 381 -10.72 -7.75 -0.91
CA ALA A 381 -11.13 -6.43 -0.41
C ALA A 381 -10.88 -5.27 -1.38
N MET A 382 -10.90 -5.53 -2.71
CA MET A 382 -10.53 -4.55 -3.72
C MET A 382 -11.26 -3.21 -3.58
N PHE A 383 -12.55 -3.21 -3.25
CA PHE A 383 -13.38 -2.01 -3.08
C PHE A 383 -13.87 -1.82 -1.64
N SER A 384 -13.27 -2.48 -0.66
CA SER A 384 -13.69 -2.35 0.74
C SER A 384 -13.66 -0.89 1.20
N GLY A 385 -14.75 -0.40 1.80
CA GLY A 385 -14.85 0.99 2.27
C GLY A 385 -15.10 2.04 1.17
N CYS A 386 -15.36 1.64 -0.08
CA CYS A 386 -15.80 2.57 -1.13
C CYS A 386 -17.27 2.95 -0.88
N THR A 387 -17.49 3.85 0.08
CA THR A 387 -18.83 4.17 0.61
C THR A 387 -19.77 4.83 -0.40
N SER A 388 -19.25 5.43 -1.48
CA SER A 388 -20.05 6.04 -2.56
C SER A 388 -20.25 5.12 -3.76
N LEU A 389 -19.74 3.88 -3.73
CA LEU A 389 -19.87 2.94 -4.85
C LEU A 389 -21.33 2.49 -4.99
N GLU A 390 -21.99 2.88 -6.10
CA GLU A 390 -23.40 2.61 -6.36
C GLU A 390 -23.61 1.30 -7.14
N LYS A 391 -22.63 0.93 -7.98
CA LYS A 391 -22.73 -0.21 -8.88
C LYS A 391 -21.47 -1.06 -8.87
N ALA A 392 -21.62 -2.34 -8.57
CA ALA A 392 -20.53 -3.32 -8.66
C ALA A 392 -20.24 -3.72 -10.12
N PRO A 393 -18.99 -4.10 -10.46
CA PRO A 393 -18.66 -4.67 -11.77
C PRO A 393 -19.26 -6.08 -11.93
N ALA A 394 -19.34 -6.58 -13.16
CA ALA A 394 -19.70 -7.97 -13.42
C ALA A 394 -18.64 -8.94 -12.89
N LEU A 395 -19.07 -10.10 -12.34
CA LEU A 395 -18.22 -11.18 -11.85
C LEU A 395 -18.52 -12.47 -12.61
N PRO A 396 -18.03 -12.62 -13.84
CA PRO A 396 -18.42 -13.71 -14.73
C PRO A 396 -17.77 -15.06 -14.42
N ALA A 397 -16.77 -15.13 -13.53
CA ALA A 397 -16.04 -16.34 -13.24
C ALA A 397 -16.94 -17.44 -12.65
N THR A 398 -16.79 -18.66 -13.16
CA THR A 398 -17.46 -19.88 -12.67
C THR A 398 -16.51 -20.78 -11.89
N GLU A 399 -15.22 -20.72 -12.18
CA GLU A 399 -14.16 -21.36 -11.42
C GLU A 399 -13.51 -20.32 -10.51
N LEU A 400 -13.46 -20.60 -9.21
CA LEU A 400 -12.96 -19.68 -8.18
C LEU A 400 -11.61 -20.14 -7.64
N ALA A 401 -10.86 -19.21 -7.07
CA ALA A 401 -9.65 -19.45 -6.31
C ALA A 401 -9.84 -19.04 -4.83
N ASP A 402 -9.03 -19.57 -3.94
CA ASP A 402 -9.13 -19.31 -2.50
C ASP A 402 -9.09 -17.80 -2.20
N ASN A 403 -10.05 -17.34 -1.39
CA ASN A 403 -10.18 -15.94 -1.00
C ASN A 403 -10.25 -14.93 -2.16
N CYS A 404 -10.59 -15.34 -3.40
CA CYS A 404 -10.51 -14.47 -4.59
C CYS A 404 -11.37 -13.20 -4.49
N TYR A 405 -12.56 -13.27 -3.85
CA TYR A 405 -13.48 -12.14 -3.64
C TYR A 405 -13.72 -11.85 -2.15
N TYR A 406 -12.79 -12.25 -1.27
CA TYR A 406 -12.87 -12.01 0.17
C TYR A 406 -13.11 -10.52 0.46
N ALA A 407 -14.17 -10.15 1.17
CA ALA A 407 -14.54 -8.80 1.58
C ALA A 407 -14.54 -7.74 0.44
N MET A 408 -14.74 -8.17 -0.83
CA MET A 408 -14.54 -7.31 -2.00
C MET A 408 -15.32 -6.00 -1.95
N PHE A 409 -16.56 -6.01 -1.48
CA PHE A 409 -17.42 -4.84 -1.34
C PHE A 409 -17.78 -4.55 0.12
N ASN A 410 -16.99 -5.03 1.08
CA ASN A 410 -17.22 -4.75 2.49
C ASN A 410 -17.33 -3.24 2.75
N LYS A 411 -18.38 -2.80 3.46
CA LYS A 411 -18.67 -1.38 3.77
C LYS A 411 -18.93 -0.48 2.55
N CYS A 412 -19.35 -1.03 1.41
CA CYS A 412 -19.86 -0.24 0.29
C CYS A 412 -21.31 0.19 0.60
N ALA A 413 -21.44 1.24 1.42
CA ALA A 413 -22.73 1.64 2.00
C ALA A 413 -23.76 2.10 0.96
N SER A 414 -23.35 2.64 -0.20
CA SER A 414 -24.23 3.09 -1.29
C SER A 414 -24.54 2.00 -2.32
N LEU A 415 -24.01 0.79 -2.18
CA LEU A 415 -24.22 -0.29 -3.15
C LEU A 415 -25.67 -0.80 -3.07
N GLU A 416 -26.48 -0.49 -4.09
CA GLU A 416 -27.90 -0.85 -4.16
C GLU A 416 -28.13 -2.25 -4.75
N THR A 417 -27.26 -2.69 -5.66
CA THR A 417 -27.41 -3.95 -6.40
C THR A 417 -26.12 -4.75 -6.41
N ALA A 418 -26.18 -6.00 -5.97
CA ALA A 418 -25.06 -6.94 -6.05
C ALA A 418 -24.91 -7.50 -7.47
N PRO A 419 -23.68 -7.84 -7.91
CA PRO A 419 -23.43 -8.53 -9.18
C PRO A 419 -23.98 -9.97 -9.14
N ALA A 420 -24.23 -10.55 -10.31
CA ALA A 420 -24.58 -11.97 -10.41
C ALA A 420 -23.36 -12.85 -10.04
N LEU A 421 -23.62 -13.90 -9.26
CA LEU A 421 -22.62 -14.92 -8.86
C LEU A 421 -23.01 -16.24 -9.53
N SER A 422 -22.13 -16.78 -10.37
CA SER A 422 -22.45 -17.92 -11.26
C SER A 422 -21.79 -19.24 -10.85
N ALA A 423 -20.85 -19.22 -9.90
CA ALA A 423 -20.14 -20.41 -9.44
C ALA A 423 -21.08 -21.38 -8.70
N THR A 424 -21.03 -22.66 -9.06
CA THR A 424 -21.80 -23.75 -8.44
C THR A 424 -20.96 -24.59 -7.48
N ARG A 425 -19.63 -24.46 -7.55
CA ARG A 425 -18.65 -25.04 -6.65
C ARG A 425 -17.82 -23.92 -6.04
N LEU A 426 -17.73 -23.92 -4.72
CA LEU A 426 -16.99 -22.91 -3.97
C LEU A 426 -15.67 -23.45 -3.43
N VAL A 427 -14.77 -22.54 -3.10
CA VAL A 427 -13.47 -22.78 -2.49
C VAL A 427 -13.36 -21.95 -1.21
N ASP A 428 -12.33 -22.17 -0.39
CA ASP A 428 -12.21 -21.60 0.94
C ASP A 428 -12.24 -20.05 0.90
N GLY A 429 -13.13 -19.49 1.72
CA GLY A 429 -13.26 -18.04 1.91
C GLY A 429 -13.58 -17.22 0.66
N CYS A 430 -13.96 -17.84 -0.48
CA CYS A 430 -14.10 -17.15 -1.77
C CYS A 430 -15.06 -15.94 -1.74
N TYR A 431 -16.14 -15.98 -0.95
CA TYR A 431 -17.11 -14.90 -0.76
C TYR A 431 -17.20 -14.44 0.71
N TYR A 432 -16.16 -14.69 1.52
CA TYR A 432 -16.10 -14.26 2.92
C TYR A 432 -16.38 -12.76 3.05
N ALA A 433 -17.38 -12.36 3.83
CA ALA A 433 -17.76 -10.97 4.11
C ALA A 433 -17.92 -10.07 2.86
N MET A 434 -18.25 -10.65 1.69
CA MET A 434 -18.21 -9.94 0.41
C MET A 434 -19.05 -8.67 0.38
N PHE A 435 -20.23 -8.68 0.99
CA PHE A 435 -21.16 -7.54 1.07
C PHE A 435 -21.40 -7.10 2.53
N ASN A 436 -20.50 -7.43 3.45
CA ASN A 436 -20.64 -7.04 4.85
C ASN A 436 -20.79 -5.52 4.98
N GLU A 437 -21.78 -5.06 5.76
CA GLU A 437 -22.13 -3.64 5.96
C GLU A 437 -22.46 -2.86 4.66
N CYS A 438 -22.97 -3.53 3.60
CA CYS A 438 -23.58 -2.87 2.45
C CYS A 438 -25.01 -2.43 2.80
N THR A 439 -25.13 -1.30 3.49
CA THR A 439 -26.38 -0.87 4.15
C THR A 439 -27.49 -0.47 3.20
N SER A 440 -27.21 -0.15 1.92
CA SER A 440 -28.22 0.17 0.88
C SER A 440 -28.64 -1.05 0.07
N LEU A 441 -28.04 -2.23 0.27
CA LEU A 441 -28.34 -3.43 -0.50
C LEU A 441 -29.74 -3.97 -0.11
N GLU A 442 -30.71 -3.83 -1.02
CA GLU A 442 -32.09 -4.27 -0.76
C GLU A 442 -32.35 -5.74 -1.13
N LYS A 443 -31.56 -6.30 -2.04
CA LYS A 443 -31.75 -7.65 -2.57
C LYS A 443 -30.41 -8.37 -2.74
N ALA A 444 -30.30 -9.56 -2.16
CA ALA A 444 -29.15 -10.45 -2.37
C ALA A 444 -29.10 -11.00 -3.80
N PRO A 445 -27.91 -11.30 -4.35
CA PRO A 445 -27.77 -12.04 -5.61
C PRO A 445 -28.23 -13.49 -5.43
N ALA A 446 -28.52 -14.19 -6.53
CA ALA A 446 -28.72 -15.64 -6.48
C ALA A 446 -27.41 -16.34 -6.06
N LEU A 447 -27.52 -17.36 -5.20
CA LEU A 447 -26.39 -18.19 -4.74
C LEU A 447 -26.61 -19.63 -5.24
N PRO A 448 -26.19 -19.96 -6.47
CA PRO A 448 -26.49 -21.26 -7.09
C PRO A 448 -25.61 -22.42 -6.59
N ALA A 449 -24.65 -22.17 -5.72
CA ALA A 449 -23.67 -23.18 -5.30
C ALA A 449 -24.32 -24.33 -4.50
N THR A 450 -23.98 -25.54 -4.89
CA THR A 450 -24.37 -26.77 -4.23
C THR A 450 -23.19 -27.48 -3.57
N GLU A 451 -21.96 -27.16 -3.97
CA GLU A 451 -20.73 -27.63 -3.34
C GLU A 451 -20.08 -26.46 -2.59
N LEU A 452 -20.05 -26.57 -1.25
CA LEU A 452 -19.52 -25.53 -0.36
C LEU A 452 -18.11 -25.88 0.12
N ALA A 453 -17.37 -24.86 0.57
CA ALA A 453 -16.06 -24.99 1.19
C ALA A 453 -16.03 -24.20 2.51
N ASP A 454 -14.94 -24.29 3.26
CA ASP A 454 -14.80 -23.68 4.58
C ASP A 454 -14.96 -22.16 4.50
N ASN A 455 -15.84 -21.61 5.34
CA ASN A 455 -16.11 -20.18 5.45
C ASN A 455 -16.46 -19.47 4.12
N CYS A 456 -16.93 -20.19 3.10
CA CYS A 456 -17.17 -19.64 1.75
C CYS A 456 -18.18 -18.47 1.71
N TYR A 457 -19.19 -18.45 2.58
CA TYR A 457 -20.18 -17.38 2.74
C TYR A 457 -20.18 -16.75 4.14
N TYR A 458 -19.09 -16.91 4.89
CA TYR A 458 -18.96 -16.31 6.23
C TYR A 458 -19.26 -14.82 6.19
N ALA A 459 -20.21 -14.34 7.02
CA ALA A 459 -20.61 -12.94 7.17
C ALA A 459 -20.96 -12.22 5.84
N MET A 460 -21.35 -12.96 4.79
CA MET A 460 -21.49 -12.39 3.43
C MET A 460 -22.39 -11.19 3.36
N PHE A 461 -23.50 -11.15 4.11
CA PHE A 461 -24.46 -10.04 4.17
C PHE A 461 -24.58 -9.45 5.59
N CYS A 462 -23.63 -9.71 6.47
CA CYS A 462 -23.66 -9.17 7.84
C CYS A 462 -23.78 -7.65 7.80
N GLY A 463 -24.71 -7.06 8.55
CA GLY A 463 -24.95 -5.61 8.59
C GLY A 463 -25.64 -5.01 7.37
N CYS A 464 -26.14 -5.82 6.43
CA CYS A 464 -26.97 -5.32 5.30
C CYS A 464 -28.36 -4.93 5.81
N SER A 465 -28.46 -3.79 6.48
CA SER A 465 -29.67 -3.36 7.19
C SER A 465 -30.89 -3.10 6.31
N SER A 466 -30.71 -2.84 5.00
CA SER A 466 -31.81 -2.68 4.02
C SER A 466 -32.22 -3.97 3.32
N LEU A 467 -31.55 -5.10 3.57
CA LEU A 467 -31.82 -6.38 2.91
C LEU A 467 -33.21 -6.91 3.28
N LYS A 468 -34.11 -7.01 2.31
CA LYS A 468 -35.52 -7.40 2.50
C LYS A 468 -35.75 -8.88 2.25
N THR A 469 -34.98 -9.50 1.37
CA THR A 469 -35.15 -10.90 0.93
C THR A 469 -33.83 -11.63 0.89
N ALA A 470 -33.78 -12.77 1.56
CA ALA A 470 -32.63 -13.68 1.49
C ALA A 470 -32.60 -14.46 0.15
N PRO A 471 -31.43 -14.88 -0.34
CA PRO A 471 -31.34 -15.79 -1.49
C PRO A 471 -31.72 -17.22 -1.11
N VAL A 472 -32.05 -18.04 -2.10
CA VAL A 472 -32.17 -19.50 -1.89
C VAL A 472 -30.80 -20.08 -1.63
N LEU A 473 -30.70 -21.01 -0.65
CA LEU A 473 -29.49 -21.75 -0.27
C LEU A 473 -29.66 -23.22 -0.65
N PRO A 474 -29.26 -23.66 -1.86
CA PRO A 474 -29.61 -24.97 -2.40
C PRO A 474 -28.71 -26.11 -1.89
N ALA A 475 -27.59 -25.81 -1.21
CA ALA A 475 -26.64 -26.81 -0.75
C ALA A 475 -27.24 -27.69 0.38
N ILE A 476 -27.06 -28.99 0.26
CA ILE A 476 -27.46 -29.98 1.26
C ILE A 476 -26.26 -30.56 2.03
N GLU A 477 -25.06 -30.49 1.45
CA GLU A 477 -23.80 -30.83 2.10
C GLU A 477 -23.13 -29.52 2.55
N LEU A 478 -22.88 -29.38 3.84
CA LEU A 478 -22.33 -28.18 4.45
C LEU A 478 -20.84 -28.33 4.75
N ALA A 479 -20.12 -27.22 4.72
CA ALA A 479 -18.73 -27.11 5.14
C ALA A 479 -18.62 -26.31 6.45
N PRO A 480 -17.54 -26.44 7.23
CA PRO A 480 -17.30 -25.68 8.45
C PRO A 480 -17.45 -24.16 8.25
N GLY A 481 -18.24 -23.50 9.11
CA GLY A 481 -18.46 -22.06 9.07
C GLY A 481 -19.06 -21.50 7.79
N CYS A 482 -19.59 -22.33 6.87
CA CYS A 482 -20.00 -21.90 5.53
C CYS A 482 -21.03 -20.76 5.52
N TYR A 483 -21.97 -20.70 6.48
CA TYR A 483 -22.97 -19.64 6.62
C TYR A 483 -22.85 -18.88 7.96
N LYS A 484 -21.74 -19.00 8.66
CA LYS A 484 -21.49 -18.32 9.95
C LYS A 484 -21.63 -16.81 9.79
N PHE A 485 -22.45 -16.15 10.63
CA PHE A 485 -22.80 -14.73 10.61
C PHE A 485 -23.46 -14.20 9.33
N MET A 486 -23.91 -15.06 8.42
CA MET A 486 -24.27 -14.67 7.05
C MET A 486 -25.26 -13.50 6.96
N PHE A 487 -26.27 -13.44 7.83
CA PHE A 487 -27.30 -12.39 7.87
C PHE A 487 -27.33 -11.64 9.19
N THR A 488 -26.31 -11.76 10.03
CA THR A 488 -26.21 -10.98 11.29
C THR A 488 -26.53 -9.51 11.04
N ASN A 489 -27.39 -8.89 11.88
CA ASN A 489 -27.78 -7.48 11.75
C ASN A 489 -28.49 -7.10 10.43
N CYS A 490 -29.12 -8.05 9.75
CA CYS A 490 -30.01 -7.75 8.61
C CYS A 490 -31.39 -7.30 9.15
N THR A 491 -31.47 -6.08 9.67
CA THR A 491 -32.63 -5.59 10.44
C THR A 491 -33.93 -5.40 9.64
N SER A 492 -33.87 -5.43 8.29
CA SER A 492 -35.06 -5.37 7.40
C SER A 492 -35.49 -6.74 6.86
N LEU A 493 -34.75 -7.81 7.16
CA LEU A 493 -35.04 -9.17 6.70
C LEU A 493 -36.25 -9.72 7.46
N LYS A 494 -37.33 -10.13 6.73
CA LYS A 494 -38.56 -10.64 7.31
C LYS A 494 -38.70 -12.14 7.28
N GLU A 495 -38.14 -12.79 6.26
CA GLU A 495 -38.24 -14.23 6.03
C GLU A 495 -36.85 -14.81 5.87
N ALA A 496 -36.54 -15.86 6.63
CA ALA A 496 -35.31 -16.64 6.47
C ALA A 496 -35.41 -17.53 5.22
N PRO A 497 -34.27 -17.86 4.56
CA PRO A 497 -34.26 -18.87 3.51
C PRO A 497 -34.50 -20.26 4.08
N GLU A 498 -34.96 -21.22 3.27
CA GLU A 498 -35.00 -22.61 3.66
C GLU A 498 -33.59 -23.16 3.89
N LEU A 499 -33.45 -24.01 4.92
CA LEU A 499 -32.19 -24.70 5.30
C LEU A 499 -32.39 -26.22 5.22
N PRO A 500 -32.26 -26.81 4.02
CA PRO A 500 -32.69 -28.18 3.76
C PRO A 500 -31.73 -29.27 4.30
N SER A 501 -30.54 -28.91 4.79
CA SER A 501 -29.53 -29.88 5.20
C SER A 501 -29.95 -30.65 6.45
N MET A 502 -29.76 -31.96 6.40
CA MET A 502 -29.93 -32.86 7.54
C MET A 502 -28.60 -33.16 8.24
N ASP A 503 -27.49 -33.04 7.52
CA ASP A 503 -26.13 -33.24 8.02
C ASP A 503 -25.46 -31.88 8.23
N LEU A 504 -25.13 -31.55 9.48
CA LEU A 504 -24.54 -30.26 9.84
C LEU A 504 -23.01 -30.35 9.83
N ALA A 505 -22.34 -29.20 9.59
CA ALA A 505 -20.92 -29.02 9.78
C ALA A 505 -20.66 -28.12 11.00
N SER A 506 -19.46 -28.18 11.57
CA SER A 506 -19.07 -27.33 12.70
C SER A 506 -19.29 -25.85 12.36
N GLU A 507 -19.94 -25.12 13.28
CA GLU A 507 -20.20 -23.68 13.17
C GLU A 507 -20.99 -23.24 11.93
N CYS A 508 -21.62 -24.15 11.17
CA CYS A 508 -22.20 -23.86 9.85
C CYS A 508 -23.26 -22.74 9.85
N TYR A 509 -24.05 -22.60 10.91
CA TYR A 509 -25.09 -21.58 11.07
C TYR A 509 -24.86 -20.70 12.33
N TRP A 510 -23.64 -20.62 12.85
CA TRP A 510 -23.28 -19.82 14.02
C TRP A 510 -23.72 -18.36 13.81
N ALA A 511 -24.61 -17.85 14.67
CA ALA A 511 -25.12 -16.49 14.66
C ALA A 511 -25.68 -16.03 13.29
N MET A 512 -26.20 -16.98 12.48
CA MET A 512 -26.60 -16.67 11.10
C MET A 512 -27.62 -15.54 10.99
N PHE A 513 -28.56 -15.45 11.94
CA PHE A 513 -29.59 -14.40 11.99
C PHE A 513 -29.52 -13.54 13.26
N TYR A 514 -28.38 -13.49 13.92
CA TYR A 514 -28.17 -12.69 15.14
C TYR A 514 -28.60 -11.24 14.91
N GLU A 515 -29.47 -10.68 15.79
CA GLU A 515 -30.01 -9.31 15.68
C GLU A 515 -30.80 -9.02 14.37
N CYS A 516 -31.42 -10.03 13.75
CA CYS A 516 -32.40 -9.81 12.66
C CYS A 516 -33.74 -9.41 13.27
N THR A 517 -33.84 -8.17 13.74
CA THR A 517 -34.96 -7.67 14.57
C THR A 517 -36.31 -7.63 13.87
N SER A 518 -36.38 -7.68 12.53
CA SER A 518 -37.64 -7.76 11.76
C SER A 518 -37.97 -9.18 11.27
N LEU A 519 -37.21 -10.20 11.65
CA LEU A 519 -37.42 -11.57 11.18
C LEU A 519 -38.68 -12.18 11.80
N GLU A 520 -39.70 -12.41 10.98
CA GLU A 520 -41.01 -12.95 11.38
C GLU A 520 -41.09 -14.47 11.19
N THR A 521 -40.40 -15.00 10.17
CA THR A 521 -40.46 -16.41 9.77
C THR A 521 -39.07 -17.06 9.84
N ALA A 522 -38.91 -17.98 10.77
CA ALA A 522 -37.71 -18.82 10.87
C ALA A 522 -37.77 -20.03 9.92
N PRO A 523 -36.63 -20.56 9.43
CA PRO A 523 -36.60 -21.80 8.64
C PRO A 523 -36.92 -23.03 9.51
N ALA A 524 -37.43 -24.09 8.92
CA ALA A 524 -37.40 -25.40 9.55
C ALA A 524 -35.96 -25.92 9.64
N LEU A 525 -35.60 -26.53 10.75
CA LEU A 525 -34.28 -27.12 11.03
C LEU A 525 -34.39 -28.65 11.06
N PRO A 526 -34.23 -29.35 9.93
CA PRO A 526 -34.54 -30.76 9.80
C PRO A 526 -33.51 -31.71 10.41
N ALA A 527 -32.31 -31.20 10.74
CA ALA A 527 -31.23 -32.00 11.31
C ALA A 527 -31.66 -32.68 12.63
N THR A 528 -31.27 -33.96 12.81
CA THR A 528 -31.58 -34.75 13.99
C THR A 528 -30.47 -34.78 15.03
N GLU A 529 -29.23 -34.50 14.60
CA GLU A 529 -28.02 -34.47 15.43
C GLU A 529 -27.33 -33.12 15.30
N LEU A 530 -26.76 -32.64 16.40
CA LEU A 530 -26.02 -31.39 16.46
C LEU A 530 -24.50 -31.66 16.38
N VAL A 531 -23.77 -30.67 15.91
CA VAL A 531 -22.30 -30.65 15.88
C VAL A 531 -21.81 -29.33 16.48
N ASP A 532 -20.53 -29.26 16.85
CA ASP A 532 -19.94 -28.14 17.59
C ASP A 532 -20.32 -26.77 17.01
N GLY A 533 -20.99 -25.96 17.83
CA GLY A 533 -21.36 -24.59 17.55
C GLY A 533 -22.33 -24.37 16.37
N CYS A 534 -22.97 -25.44 15.85
CA CYS A 534 -23.76 -25.36 14.60
C CYS A 534 -24.90 -24.34 14.62
N TYR A 535 -25.58 -24.14 15.77
CA TYR A 535 -26.67 -23.17 15.96
C TYR A 535 -26.35 -22.12 17.03
N TYR A 536 -25.09 -21.95 17.44
CA TYR A 536 -24.67 -20.97 18.46
C TYR A 536 -25.26 -19.59 18.12
N ALA A 537 -26.03 -18.98 19.04
CA ALA A 537 -26.66 -17.67 18.91
C ALA A 537 -27.47 -17.44 17.59
N MET A 538 -27.96 -18.51 16.92
CA MET A 538 -28.48 -18.43 15.54
C MET A 538 -29.61 -17.42 15.37
N PHE A 539 -30.57 -17.35 16.30
CA PHE A 539 -31.70 -16.41 16.27
C PHE A 539 -31.68 -15.41 17.44
N CYS A 540 -30.55 -15.25 18.10
CA CYS A 540 -30.40 -14.33 19.22
C CYS A 540 -30.88 -12.92 18.83
N GLU A 541 -31.76 -12.29 19.68
CA GLU A 541 -32.41 -10.99 19.47
C GLU A 541 -33.35 -10.88 18.25
N CYS A 542 -33.87 -12.01 17.71
CA CYS A 542 -34.91 -12.02 16.69
C CYS A 542 -36.30 -11.92 17.32
N GLN A 543 -36.69 -10.73 17.75
CA GLN A 543 -37.83 -10.44 18.64
C GLN A 543 -39.23 -10.69 18.03
N HIS A 544 -39.34 -10.97 16.72
CA HIS A 544 -40.60 -11.20 16.02
C HIS A 544 -40.81 -12.65 15.55
N ILE A 545 -39.90 -13.58 15.91
CA ILE A 545 -40.11 -15.01 15.66
C ILE A 545 -41.07 -15.55 16.72
N HIS A 546 -42.19 -16.13 16.27
CA HIS A 546 -43.23 -16.78 17.11
C HIS A 546 -43.36 -18.29 16.82
N GLU A 547 -42.61 -18.84 15.90
CA GLU A 547 -42.68 -20.25 15.51
C GLU A 547 -41.31 -20.79 15.18
N LEU A 548 -40.93 -21.94 15.78
CA LEU A 548 -39.73 -22.69 15.43
C LEU A 548 -40.08 -24.17 15.26
N THR A 549 -39.51 -24.78 14.20
CA THR A 549 -39.64 -26.20 13.91
C THR A 549 -38.27 -26.86 13.85
N VAL A 550 -38.03 -27.86 14.69
CA VAL A 550 -36.76 -28.61 14.73
C VAL A 550 -36.97 -30.10 14.56
N GLY A 551 -35.98 -30.77 13.96
CA GLY A 551 -35.91 -32.24 13.85
C GLY A 551 -35.09 -32.91 14.94
N LEU A 552 -34.53 -32.15 15.90
CA LEU A 552 -33.57 -32.58 16.90
C LEU A 552 -34.10 -33.74 17.79
N THR A 553 -33.27 -34.75 18.03
CA THR A 553 -33.58 -35.86 18.93
C THR A 553 -32.96 -35.69 20.32
N ASP A 554 -31.91 -34.90 20.45
CA ASP A 554 -31.35 -34.43 21.72
C ASP A 554 -30.69 -33.05 21.57
N TRP A 555 -30.20 -32.46 22.68
CA TRP A 555 -29.66 -31.07 22.69
C TRP A 555 -28.14 -30.99 22.44
N GLY A 556 -27.45 -32.10 22.22
CA GLY A 556 -26.02 -32.12 21.94
C GLY A 556 -25.13 -31.53 23.04
N GLY A 557 -24.06 -30.83 22.65
CA GLY A 557 -23.11 -30.17 23.54
C GLY A 557 -23.56 -28.77 23.99
N GLU A 558 -22.89 -28.21 25.02
CA GLU A 558 -23.24 -26.89 25.58
C GLU A 558 -23.07 -25.74 24.59
N THR A 559 -22.19 -25.89 23.59
CA THR A 559 -21.90 -24.87 22.58
C THR A 559 -22.85 -24.91 21.39
N ASP A 560 -23.52 -26.05 21.15
CA ASP A 560 -24.23 -26.31 19.88
C ASP A 560 -25.43 -25.40 19.67
N THR A 561 -26.17 -25.07 20.77
CA THR A 561 -27.33 -24.20 20.80
C THR A 561 -27.17 -23.06 21.83
N TYR A 562 -25.96 -22.70 22.23
CA TYR A 562 -25.72 -21.64 23.22
C TYR A 562 -26.40 -20.32 22.80
N GLU A 563 -27.30 -19.78 23.66
CA GLU A 563 -28.04 -18.53 23.46
C GLU A 563 -28.79 -18.42 22.11
N TRP A 564 -29.07 -19.55 21.41
CA TRP A 564 -29.64 -19.53 20.07
C TRP A 564 -31.05 -18.94 19.95
N VAL A 565 -31.82 -18.94 21.06
CA VAL A 565 -33.18 -18.39 21.17
C VAL A 565 -33.28 -17.25 22.18
N TYR A 566 -32.15 -16.66 22.60
CA TYR A 566 -32.14 -15.50 23.50
C TYR A 566 -32.82 -14.30 22.82
N GLY A 567 -33.75 -13.62 23.49
CA GLY A 567 -34.42 -12.42 22.99
C GLY A 567 -35.45 -12.66 21.90
N LEU A 568 -35.96 -13.88 21.72
CA LEU A 568 -37.12 -14.14 20.86
C LEU A 568 -38.41 -13.55 21.43
N ALA A 569 -39.51 -13.60 20.65
CA ALA A 569 -40.86 -13.19 21.12
C ALA A 569 -41.21 -13.89 22.41
N PRO A 570 -41.95 -13.20 23.36
CA PRO A 570 -42.25 -13.76 24.66
C PRO A 570 -43.26 -14.91 24.62
N ASP A 571 -43.93 -15.12 23.47
CA ASP A 571 -44.89 -16.19 23.22
C ASP A 571 -44.74 -16.76 21.82
N GLY A 572 -44.96 -18.07 21.68
CA GLY A 572 -44.80 -18.75 20.38
C GLY A 572 -45.08 -20.25 20.48
N ILE A 573 -44.84 -20.96 19.38
CA ILE A 573 -45.01 -22.41 19.25
C ILE A 573 -43.70 -23.04 18.83
N PHE A 574 -43.26 -24.02 19.62
CA PHE A 574 -42.07 -24.83 19.34
C PHE A 574 -42.47 -26.23 18.90
N TYR A 575 -42.21 -26.55 17.63
CA TYR A 575 -42.47 -27.88 17.06
C TYR A 575 -41.21 -28.75 17.14
N CYS A 576 -41.33 -29.90 17.75
CA CYS A 576 -40.21 -30.85 17.89
C CYS A 576 -40.67 -32.30 17.91
N PRO A 577 -39.76 -33.30 17.70
CA PRO A 577 -40.05 -34.71 17.92
C PRO A 577 -40.39 -34.99 19.39
N GLU A 578 -41.25 -36.01 19.63
CA GLU A 578 -41.62 -36.46 21.00
C GLU A 578 -40.44 -36.86 21.87
N CYS A 579 -39.32 -37.30 21.25
CA CYS A 579 -38.13 -37.78 21.95
C CYS A 579 -37.24 -36.62 22.49
N LEU A 580 -37.41 -35.40 22.03
CA LEU A 580 -36.59 -34.28 22.48
C LEU A 580 -36.90 -33.90 23.94
N GLY A 581 -35.90 -33.89 24.79
CA GLY A 581 -36.02 -33.50 26.21
C GLY A 581 -36.51 -32.07 26.37
N ILE A 582 -37.60 -31.87 27.12
CA ILE A 582 -38.14 -30.51 27.36
C ILE A 582 -37.27 -29.78 28.36
N LYS A 583 -36.67 -28.67 27.92
CA LYS A 583 -35.86 -27.75 28.74
C LYS A 583 -36.07 -26.31 28.26
N HIS A 584 -36.44 -25.42 29.22
CA HIS A 584 -36.71 -24.02 28.93
C HIS A 584 -35.58 -23.13 29.42
N ASP A 585 -34.87 -22.49 28.52
CA ASP A 585 -33.87 -21.44 28.77
C ASP A 585 -33.43 -20.81 27.44
N THR A 586 -32.44 -19.93 27.45
CA THR A 586 -31.92 -19.23 26.27
C THR A 586 -31.22 -20.14 25.24
N SER A 587 -30.82 -21.34 25.66
CA SER A 587 -30.07 -22.30 24.85
C SER A 587 -30.88 -23.53 24.42
N HIS A 588 -32.18 -23.57 24.75
CA HIS A 588 -33.07 -24.71 24.45
C HIS A 588 -34.40 -24.21 23.87
N ILE A 589 -35.51 -24.41 24.59
CA ILE A 589 -36.83 -23.92 24.20
C ILE A 589 -37.10 -22.57 24.90
N PRO A 590 -37.56 -21.53 24.18
CA PRO A 590 -37.84 -20.24 24.82
C PRO A 590 -38.82 -20.34 25.97
N GLU A 591 -38.60 -19.56 27.02
CA GLU A 591 -39.55 -19.48 28.14
C GLU A 591 -40.90 -18.92 27.67
N GLY A 592 -42.01 -19.52 28.12
CA GLY A 592 -43.36 -19.09 27.74
C GLY A 592 -43.91 -19.66 26.44
N TRP A 593 -43.11 -20.37 25.66
CA TRP A 593 -43.55 -20.96 24.40
C TRP A 593 -44.32 -22.27 24.60
N THR A 594 -45.34 -22.48 23.75
CA THR A 594 -46.14 -23.72 23.72
C THR A 594 -45.40 -24.77 22.89
N ILE A 595 -45.27 -26.00 23.45
CA ILE A 595 -44.62 -27.11 22.73
C ILE A 595 -45.70 -27.92 21.98
N ASN A 596 -45.40 -28.25 20.70
CA ASN A 596 -46.21 -29.09 19.86
C ASN A 596 -45.33 -30.23 19.33
N THR A 597 -45.53 -31.44 19.86
CA THR A 597 -44.78 -32.61 19.44
C THR A 597 -45.45 -33.27 18.23
N LYS A 598 -44.64 -33.65 17.25
CA LYS A 598 -45.04 -34.36 16.02
C LYS A 598 -44.36 -35.68 15.88
#